data_bc8970f7f774669e8c05089e0445df35
#
_entry.id   bc8970f7f774669e8c05089e0445df35
#
_cell.length_a   1.000
_cell.length_b   1.000
_cell.length_c   1.000
_cell.angle_alpha   90.00
_cell.angle_beta   90.00
_cell.angle_gamma   90.00
#
_symmetry.space_group_name_H-M   'P 1'
#
loop_
_entity.id
_entity.type
_entity.pdbx_description
1 polymer ?
#
loop_
_entity_poly.entity_id
_entity_poly.type
_entity_poly.pdbx_seq_one_letter_code
_entity_poly.pdbx_strand_id
1 'polypeptide(L)'
;MILCVRNHIRRNSFFTDLFLPHFSNASSGDFCCFLSSSSFAYSLDSSSLRGTQIGCQEEKTSDWTKSSEFDVLVAKVRAGTSVDEIFMSLSHDHICNALQISDSMLGVLLHQFRDDWKSALGIFRWAVSRPGYRPLAESYDMIVDILGKAKQMKRMRELVEEMHLSNVVTLSTIAKVMRRLAGAGEWEHAVKTFDELGNFGLVKNTESMNLLLDTLCKENRVEQARAIFLELKSHIPPNAHTFNIFIHGWCKISRVDEALWTIQEMKGQGCRPCVISYSTIIQSYCRQSSFQKVYELLDDMHAQGCPPNVVTYTTIMYSLAKSGEFEEALQIPERMRSAGCKPDTLFYNALIHTLGRANRLEEAVQVFEVEMPNLGIIPNTSTYNSMIAMFCHHAKLGKAINVLKEMENSPFCKPDALSYCPLLKSCFKYGKTDSWLCGLLDDMHKQHISLDISSYTLLIHGLCRANKCEWAYLLFEEMIGQDIAPRYQTCQLLLDEIKQKNMYDAAERIETFIKQMKFS
;
A
#
# COMPACT_ATOMS: atom_id res chain seq x y z
N MET A 1 27.50 -7.38 -11.53
CA MET A 1 28.16 -6.77 -10.36
C MET A 1 27.98 -7.58 -9.07
N ILE A 2 26.80 -8.11 -8.76
CA ILE A 2 26.63 -9.17 -7.73
C ILE A 2 27.69 -10.28 -7.93
N LEU A 3 28.01 -10.63 -9.17
CA LEU A 3 29.14 -11.49 -9.54
C LEU A 3 30.52 -10.94 -9.11
N CYS A 4 30.74 -9.62 -9.06
CA CYS A 4 31.98 -9.02 -8.59
C CYS A 4 32.09 -9.06 -7.05
N VAL A 5 31.02 -8.75 -6.35
CA VAL A 5 30.93 -8.91 -4.88
C VAL A 5 31.14 -10.39 -4.54
N ARG A 6 30.50 -11.31 -5.27
CA ARG A 6 30.66 -12.76 -5.14
C ARG A 6 32.11 -13.22 -5.36
N ASN A 7 32.77 -12.75 -6.41
CA ASN A 7 34.16 -13.15 -6.71
C ASN A 7 35.15 -12.56 -5.69
N HIS A 8 34.87 -11.39 -5.16
CA HIS A 8 35.67 -10.77 -4.11
C HIS A 8 35.48 -11.48 -2.75
N ILE A 9 34.22 -11.84 -2.43
CA ILE A 9 33.87 -12.65 -1.26
C ILE A 9 34.57 -14.03 -1.31
N ARG A 10 34.54 -14.73 -2.46
CA ARG A 10 35.21 -16.03 -2.64
C ARG A 10 36.74 -15.94 -2.58
N ARG A 11 37.35 -14.83 -3.00
CA ARG A 11 38.80 -14.64 -2.93
C ARG A 11 39.30 -14.35 -1.52
N ASN A 12 38.50 -13.71 -0.67
CA ASN A 12 38.89 -13.33 0.70
C ASN A 12 38.54 -14.37 1.77
N SER A 13 37.67 -15.37 1.48
CA SER A 13 37.32 -16.44 2.42
C SER A 13 38.46 -17.45 2.70
N PHE A 14 39.58 -17.38 1.96
CA PHE A 14 40.75 -18.24 2.19
C PHE A 14 41.72 -17.71 3.28
N PHE A 15 41.45 -16.57 3.94
CA PHE A 15 42.42 -15.94 4.84
C PHE A 15 41.95 -15.71 6.29
N THR A 16 40.82 -16.28 6.75
CA THR A 16 40.32 -16.01 8.12
C THR A 16 39.97 -17.24 8.93
N ASP A 17 40.94 -18.18 9.04
CA ASP A 17 40.94 -19.21 10.09
C ASP A 17 41.91 -18.90 11.23
N LEU A 18 42.01 -17.65 11.65
CA LEU A 18 42.80 -17.30 12.85
C LEU A 18 42.24 -15.99 13.46
N PHE A 19 41.82 -16.11 14.72
CA PHE A 19 41.40 -15.05 15.66
C PHE A 19 39.88 -14.87 15.86
N LEU A 20 39.38 -15.61 16.84
CA LEU A 20 38.26 -15.21 17.68
C LEU A 20 38.76 -14.36 18.86
N PRO A 21 38.08 -13.28 19.20
CA PRO A 21 37.85 -12.99 20.60
C PRO A 21 36.35 -12.90 20.93
N HIS A 22 36.04 -13.45 22.11
CA HIS A 22 34.81 -13.36 22.83
C HIS A 22 34.31 -11.92 23.00
N PHE A 23 33.05 -11.65 22.68
CA PHE A 23 32.31 -10.54 23.26
C PHE A 23 30.96 -11.01 23.77
N SER A 24 30.86 -10.91 25.11
CA SER A 24 29.64 -11.08 25.89
C SER A 24 28.81 -9.79 25.89
N ASN A 25 27.51 -9.96 25.88
CA ASN A 25 26.44 -9.08 26.39
C ASN A 25 26.46 -7.59 25.96
N ALA A 26 25.51 -7.26 25.08
CA ALA A 26 24.88 -5.96 25.08
C ALA A 26 23.35 -6.15 24.92
N SER A 27 22.66 -5.51 25.83
CA SER A 27 21.25 -5.49 26.18
C SER A 27 20.25 -5.41 25.01
N SER A 28 19.17 -6.18 25.20
CA SER A 28 17.89 -6.08 24.50
C SER A 28 17.26 -4.69 24.66
N GLY A 29 17.29 -3.90 23.62
CA GLY A 29 16.55 -2.65 23.49
C GLY A 29 16.55 -2.20 22.03
N ASP A 30 15.37 -1.92 21.50
CA ASP A 30 15.15 -1.23 20.21
C ASP A 30 15.36 -2.00 18.90
N PHE A 31 14.57 -3.03 18.66
CA PHE A 31 14.38 -3.60 17.31
C PHE A 31 12.92 -3.82 16.92
N CYS A 32 12.00 -3.08 17.56
CA CYS A 32 10.54 -3.25 17.33
C CYS A 32 9.93 -2.33 16.26
N CYS A 33 10.70 -1.53 15.51
CA CYS A 33 10.13 -0.47 14.67
C CYS A 33 10.03 -0.75 13.16
N PHE A 34 10.29 -1.97 12.67
CA PHE A 34 10.24 -2.21 11.21
C PHE A 34 9.25 -3.29 10.73
N LEU A 35 8.39 -3.81 11.61
CA LEU A 35 7.29 -4.69 11.20
C LEU A 35 5.92 -3.98 11.17
N SER A 36 5.88 -2.65 11.31
CA SER A 36 4.63 -1.87 11.36
C SER A 36 4.20 -1.26 10.01
N SER A 37 4.83 -1.59 8.90
CA SER A 37 4.44 -1.05 7.58
C SER A 37 3.91 -2.08 6.58
N SER A 38 3.59 -3.30 6.99
CA SER A 38 2.50 -4.01 6.34
C SER A 38 1.20 -3.56 7.02
N SER A 39 0.80 -2.33 6.75
CA SER A 39 -0.59 -1.93 6.93
C SER A 39 -1.42 -2.91 6.11
N PHE A 40 -2.07 -3.85 6.79
CA PHE A 40 -3.31 -4.44 6.31
C PHE A 40 -4.37 -3.33 6.31
N ALA A 41 -4.13 -2.30 5.52
CA ALA A 41 -5.16 -1.44 5.01
C ALA A 41 -5.88 -2.29 3.98
N TYR A 42 -6.89 -3.04 4.42
CA TYR A 42 -7.99 -3.36 3.54
C TYR A 42 -8.58 -2.02 3.11
N SER A 43 -8.10 -1.50 2.01
CA SER A 43 -8.87 -0.65 1.13
C SER A 43 -10.08 -1.52 0.78
N LEU A 44 -11.19 -1.29 1.48
CA LEU A 44 -12.50 -1.69 1.02
C LEU A 44 -12.75 -0.87 -0.24
N ASP A 45 -12.24 -1.38 -1.34
CA ASP A 45 -12.66 -0.96 -2.66
C ASP A 45 -14.16 -1.22 -2.76
N SER A 46 -14.92 -0.13 -2.79
CA SER A 46 -16.37 -0.10 -2.93
C SER A 46 -16.83 -0.50 -4.35
N SER A 47 -16.06 -1.35 -5.04
CA SER A 47 -16.34 -1.81 -6.41
C SER A 47 -16.95 -3.21 -6.51
N SER A 48 -17.29 -3.90 -5.40
CA SER A 48 -17.86 -5.26 -5.46
C SER A 48 -19.38 -5.33 -5.17
N LEU A 49 -20.14 -4.37 -5.69
CA LEU A 49 -21.60 -4.49 -5.77
C LEU A 49 -22.10 -4.00 -7.13
N ARG A 50 -21.72 -4.70 -8.20
CA ARG A 50 -22.54 -4.82 -9.42
C ARG A 50 -22.18 -6.14 -10.11
N GLY A 51 -22.90 -7.20 -9.73
CA GLY A 51 -23.07 -8.34 -10.60
C GLY A 51 -23.95 -7.96 -11.78
N THR A 52 -23.35 -7.55 -12.86
CA THR A 52 -23.85 -7.71 -14.23
C THR A 52 -22.63 -7.95 -15.09
N GLN A 53 -22.51 -9.18 -15.55
CA GLN A 53 -21.62 -9.54 -16.64
C GLN A 53 -22.00 -8.70 -17.86
N ILE A 54 -21.31 -7.58 -18.05
CA ILE A 54 -21.13 -7.00 -19.37
C ILE A 54 -19.75 -7.48 -19.79
N GLY A 55 -19.74 -8.32 -20.84
CA GLY A 55 -18.51 -8.81 -21.44
C GLY A 55 -17.63 -7.61 -21.82
N CYS A 56 -16.56 -7.40 -21.08
CA CYS A 56 -15.44 -6.63 -21.55
C CYS A 56 -14.85 -7.41 -22.72
N GLN A 57 -15.20 -7.01 -23.94
CA GLN A 57 -14.33 -7.25 -25.07
C GLN A 57 -13.00 -6.59 -24.67
N GLU A 58 -11.96 -7.40 -24.54
CA GLU A 58 -10.58 -6.95 -24.58
C GLU A 58 -10.40 -6.22 -25.93
N GLU A 59 -10.65 -4.90 -25.94
CA GLU A 59 -10.15 -4.06 -27.00
C GLU A 59 -8.62 -4.23 -26.94
N LYS A 60 -8.08 -4.86 -27.98
CA LYS A 60 -6.67 -4.95 -28.28
C LYS A 60 -6.05 -3.60 -27.94
N THR A 61 -5.14 -3.56 -26.95
CA THR A 61 -4.26 -2.43 -26.72
C THR A 61 -3.66 -2.09 -28.06
N SER A 62 -4.15 -1.01 -28.66
CA SER A 62 -3.81 -0.61 -29.99
C SER A 62 -2.31 -0.32 -30.07
N ASP A 63 -1.69 -0.69 -31.17
CA ASP A 63 -0.26 -0.67 -31.48
C ASP A 63 0.42 0.71 -31.40
N TRP A 64 -0.33 1.76 -31.04
CA TRP A 64 0.13 3.16 -30.98
C TRP A 64 1.09 3.45 -29.82
N THR A 65 1.05 2.69 -28.70
CA THR A 65 2.01 2.85 -27.58
C THR A 65 3.45 2.46 -27.95
N LYS A 66 3.63 1.74 -29.05
CA LYS A 66 4.93 1.34 -29.61
C LYS A 66 5.32 2.19 -30.82
N SER A 67 4.55 3.22 -31.17
CA SER A 67 4.87 4.08 -32.31
C SER A 67 5.92 5.11 -31.93
N SER A 68 6.85 5.37 -32.84
CA SER A 68 7.85 6.44 -32.69
C SER A 68 7.22 7.84 -32.51
N GLU A 69 5.99 8.00 -32.95
CA GLU A 69 5.20 9.24 -32.85
C GLU A 69 4.75 9.52 -31.41
N PHE A 70 4.37 8.47 -30.67
CA PHE A 70 4.02 8.56 -29.26
C PHE A 70 5.24 8.94 -28.40
N ASP A 71 6.40 8.38 -28.69
CA ASP A 71 7.65 8.72 -27.99
C ASP A 71 8.05 10.18 -28.23
N VAL A 72 7.87 10.69 -29.45
CA VAL A 72 8.10 12.12 -29.78
C VAL A 72 7.17 13.02 -28.98
N LEU A 73 5.88 12.67 -28.87
CA LEU A 73 4.91 13.41 -28.06
C LEU A 73 5.33 13.46 -26.59
N VAL A 74 5.67 12.30 -26.00
CA VAL A 74 6.11 12.19 -24.60
C VAL A 74 7.40 13.00 -24.37
N ALA A 75 8.36 12.95 -25.28
CA ALA A 75 9.61 13.71 -25.20
C ALA A 75 9.35 15.23 -25.19
N LYS A 76 8.45 15.72 -26.05
CA LYS A 76 8.07 17.15 -26.10
C LYS A 76 7.36 17.61 -24.83
N VAL A 77 6.47 16.78 -24.29
CA VAL A 77 5.80 17.08 -23.01
C VAL A 77 6.82 17.19 -21.87
N ARG A 78 7.79 16.29 -21.81
CA ARG A 78 8.86 16.33 -20.79
C ARG A 78 9.80 17.53 -20.92
N ALA A 79 9.98 18.05 -22.12
CA ALA A 79 10.83 19.21 -22.36
C ALA A 79 10.17 20.55 -21.97
N GLY A 80 8.83 20.60 -21.88
CA GLY A 80 8.10 21.82 -21.55
C GLY A 80 8.07 22.10 -20.04
N THR A 81 8.19 23.38 -19.67
CA THR A 81 8.25 23.83 -18.27
C THR A 81 6.93 24.44 -17.78
N SER A 82 6.06 24.84 -18.71
CA SER A 82 4.76 25.46 -18.42
C SER A 82 3.62 24.86 -19.27
N VAL A 83 2.37 25.03 -18.79
CA VAL A 83 1.17 24.58 -19.50
C VAL A 83 1.10 25.12 -20.93
N ASP A 84 1.36 26.42 -21.07
CA ASP A 84 1.25 27.12 -22.38
C ASP A 84 2.38 26.71 -23.32
N GLU A 85 3.58 26.52 -22.82
CA GLU A 85 4.72 26.03 -23.60
C GLU A 85 4.47 24.62 -24.13
N ILE A 86 3.96 23.70 -23.28
CA ILE A 86 3.61 22.34 -23.68
C ILE A 86 2.49 22.36 -24.74
N PHE A 87 1.44 23.14 -24.50
CA PHE A 87 0.35 23.32 -25.46
C PHE A 87 0.85 23.81 -26.83
N MET A 88 1.68 24.85 -26.84
CA MET A 88 2.25 25.44 -28.08
C MET A 88 3.21 24.47 -28.78
N SER A 89 4.07 23.78 -28.01
CA SER A 89 5.01 22.79 -28.55
C SER A 89 4.28 21.64 -29.27
N LEU A 90 3.18 21.15 -28.68
CA LEU A 90 2.36 20.07 -29.26
C LEU A 90 1.54 20.59 -30.46
N SER A 91 1.01 21.81 -30.38
CA SER A 91 0.16 22.41 -31.43
C SER A 91 0.90 22.77 -32.70
N HIS A 92 2.20 23.15 -32.61
CA HIS A 92 3.01 23.52 -33.78
C HIS A 92 3.76 22.34 -34.40
N ASP A 93 3.71 21.17 -33.82
CA ASP A 93 4.41 20.00 -34.31
C ASP A 93 3.60 19.20 -35.32
N HIS A 94 4.17 18.92 -36.48
CA HIS A 94 3.51 18.20 -37.57
C HIS A 94 3.20 16.75 -37.19
N ILE A 95 4.09 16.09 -36.43
CA ILE A 95 3.92 14.70 -36.02
C ILE A 95 2.78 14.59 -35.00
N CYS A 96 2.81 15.45 -33.96
CA CYS A 96 1.75 15.51 -32.96
C CYS A 96 0.39 15.88 -33.59
N ASN A 97 0.39 16.74 -34.63
CA ASN A 97 -0.84 17.11 -35.32
C ASN A 97 -1.36 16.03 -36.29
N ALA A 98 -0.54 15.09 -36.74
CA ALA A 98 -0.97 13.96 -37.54
C ALA A 98 -1.63 12.82 -36.68
N LEU A 99 -1.36 12.79 -35.36
CA LEU A 99 -1.90 11.78 -34.46
C LEU A 99 -3.43 11.92 -34.32
N GLN A 100 -4.14 10.80 -34.45
CA GLN A 100 -5.55 10.72 -34.09
C GLN A 100 -5.68 10.48 -32.59
N ILE A 101 -6.26 11.44 -31.88
CA ILE A 101 -6.46 11.34 -30.44
C ILE A 101 -7.69 10.46 -30.17
N SER A 102 -7.49 9.44 -29.34
CA SER A 102 -8.56 8.63 -28.76
C SER A 102 -8.62 8.82 -27.24
N ASP A 103 -9.77 8.52 -26.62
CA ASP A 103 -9.92 8.59 -25.16
C ASP A 103 -8.96 7.65 -24.44
N SER A 104 -8.70 6.46 -25.01
CA SER A 104 -7.72 5.53 -24.44
C SER A 104 -6.28 6.08 -24.47
N MET A 105 -5.90 6.75 -25.58
CA MET A 105 -4.59 7.39 -25.69
C MET A 105 -4.45 8.56 -24.70
N LEU A 106 -5.47 9.42 -24.62
CA LEU A 106 -5.47 10.52 -23.67
C LEU A 106 -5.41 10.00 -22.23
N GLY A 107 -6.18 8.95 -21.89
CA GLY A 107 -6.17 8.32 -20.58
C GLY A 107 -4.78 7.80 -20.18
N VAL A 108 -4.06 7.12 -21.09
CA VAL A 108 -2.68 6.65 -20.83
C VAL A 108 -1.72 7.82 -20.61
N LEU A 109 -1.79 8.87 -21.44
CA LEU A 109 -0.96 10.06 -21.28
C LEU A 109 -1.22 10.75 -19.93
N LEU A 110 -2.47 10.98 -19.56
CA LEU A 110 -2.83 11.59 -18.27
C LEU A 110 -2.40 10.73 -17.08
N HIS A 111 -2.48 9.40 -17.22
CA HIS A 111 -1.98 8.49 -16.19
C HIS A 111 -0.46 8.53 -16.06
N GLN A 112 0.27 8.63 -17.17
CA GLN A 112 1.73 8.75 -17.17
C GLN A 112 2.22 10.04 -16.51
N PHE A 113 1.51 11.16 -16.72
CA PHE A 113 1.84 12.47 -16.16
C PHE A 113 0.98 12.86 -14.94
N ARG A 114 0.41 11.87 -14.24
CA ARG A 114 -0.51 12.09 -13.11
C ARG A 114 0.07 12.90 -11.94
N ASP A 115 1.39 12.92 -11.79
CA ASP A 115 2.10 13.62 -10.72
C ASP A 115 2.66 14.98 -11.18
N ASP A 116 2.59 15.30 -12.49
CA ASP A 116 2.92 16.59 -13.07
C ASP A 116 1.67 17.24 -13.69
N TRP A 117 1.00 18.07 -12.89
CA TRP A 117 -0.21 18.77 -13.32
C TRP A 117 -0.02 19.71 -14.51
N LYS A 118 1.19 20.27 -14.70
CA LYS A 118 1.45 21.18 -15.82
C LYS A 118 1.44 20.41 -17.14
N SER A 119 2.15 19.30 -17.17
CA SER A 119 2.19 18.41 -18.33
C SER A 119 0.81 17.82 -18.62
N ALA A 120 0.12 17.32 -17.59
CA ALA A 120 -1.22 16.76 -17.76
C ALA A 120 -2.22 17.79 -18.31
N LEU A 121 -2.23 19.02 -17.78
CA LEU A 121 -3.13 20.08 -18.23
C LEU A 121 -2.76 20.58 -19.64
N GLY A 122 -1.47 20.68 -19.97
CA GLY A 122 -1.01 21.04 -21.30
C GLY A 122 -1.44 20.04 -22.37
N ILE A 123 -1.26 18.74 -22.09
CA ILE A 123 -1.74 17.64 -22.94
C ILE A 123 -3.27 17.71 -23.11
N PHE A 124 -3.99 17.87 -22.02
CA PHE A 124 -5.45 17.91 -22.05
C PHE A 124 -5.97 19.07 -22.89
N ARG A 125 -5.45 20.30 -22.70
CA ARG A 125 -5.80 21.47 -23.51
C ARG A 125 -5.49 21.28 -24.98
N TRP A 126 -4.33 20.69 -25.29
CA TRP A 126 -3.97 20.35 -26.66
C TRP A 126 -4.97 19.34 -27.26
N ALA A 127 -5.34 18.28 -26.52
CA ALA A 127 -6.31 17.31 -26.98
C ALA A 127 -7.68 17.94 -27.26
N VAL A 128 -8.19 18.79 -26.35
CA VAL A 128 -9.48 19.49 -26.49
C VAL A 128 -9.47 20.45 -27.68
N SER A 129 -8.32 21.06 -28.02
CA SER A 129 -8.21 21.98 -29.19
C SER A 129 -8.28 21.29 -30.55
N ARG A 130 -8.25 19.93 -30.57
CA ARG A 130 -8.27 19.17 -31.83
C ARG A 130 -9.65 19.16 -32.47
N PRO A 131 -9.74 19.48 -33.78
CA PRO A 131 -11.01 19.44 -34.49
C PRO A 131 -11.62 18.04 -34.48
N GLY A 132 -12.89 17.95 -34.06
CA GLY A 132 -13.63 16.69 -34.05
C GLY A 132 -13.39 15.79 -32.83
N TYR A 133 -12.49 16.14 -31.91
CA TYR A 133 -12.30 15.40 -30.66
C TYR A 133 -13.05 16.08 -29.50
N ARG A 134 -13.80 15.29 -28.75
CA ARG A 134 -14.46 15.73 -27.50
C ARG A 134 -14.15 14.70 -26.41
N PRO A 135 -13.41 15.09 -25.35
CA PRO A 135 -13.09 14.20 -24.27
C PRO A 135 -14.34 13.67 -23.55
N LEU A 136 -14.30 12.44 -23.11
CA LEU A 136 -15.31 11.86 -22.22
C LEU A 136 -15.22 12.47 -20.81
N ALA A 137 -16.29 12.38 -20.03
CA ALA A 137 -16.34 12.83 -18.64
C ALA A 137 -15.18 12.23 -17.79
N GLU A 138 -14.77 11.01 -18.07
CA GLU A 138 -13.66 10.31 -17.39
C GLU A 138 -12.31 11.01 -17.56
N SER A 139 -12.02 11.54 -18.76
CA SER A 139 -10.78 12.29 -19.02
C SER A 139 -10.76 13.63 -18.27
N TYR A 140 -11.90 14.33 -18.23
CA TYR A 140 -12.07 15.51 -17.37
C TYR A 140 -11.88 15.18 -15.88
N ASP A 141 -12.50 14.10 -15.42
CA ASP A 141 -12.40 13.60 -14.05
C ASP A 141 -10.94 13.31 -13.63
N MET A 142 -10.12 12.81 -14.57
CA MET A 142 -8.69 12.60 -14.32
C MET A 142 -7.95 13.92 -14.11
N ILE A 143 -8.20 14.92 -14.95
CA ILE A 143 -7.57 16.24 -14.80
C ILE A 143 -8.04 16.95 -13.53
N VAL A 144 -9.33 16.87 -13.19
CA VAL A 144 -9.87 17.40 -11.93
C VAL A 144 -9.12 16.78 -10.74
N ASP A 145 -8.91 15.46 -10.77
CA ASP A 145 -8.18 14.75 -9.71
C ASP A 145 -6.70 15.15 -9.63
N ILE A 146 -6.02 15.30 -10.78
CA ILE A 146 -4.62 15.73 -10.88
C ILE A 146 -4.46 17.17 -10.35
N LEU A 147 -5.30 18.09 -10.79
CA LEU A 147 -5.26 19.49 -10.34
C LEU A 147 -5.54 19.60 -8.84
N GLY A 148 -6.50 18.83 -8.33
CA GLY A 148 -6.81 18.78 -6.91
C GLY A 148 -5.66 18.23 -6.06
N LYS A 149 -4.97 17.16 -6.51
CA LYS A 149 -3.75 16.65 -5.84
C LYS A 149 -2.64 17.69 -5.79
N ALA A 150 -2.47 18.43 -6.87
CA ALA A 150 -1.47 19.51 -6.98
C ALA A 150 -1.90 20.80 -6.26
N LYS A 151 -3.03 20.80 -5.54
CA LYS A 151 -3.61 21.97 -4.83
C LYS A 151 -3.88 23.17 -5.75
N GLN A 152 -4.14 22.95 -7.05
CA GLN A 152 -4.49 23.97 -8.01
C GLN A 152 -6.02 24.22 -8.02
N MET A 153 -6.60 24.58 -6.83
CA MET A 153 -8.05 24.66 -6.63
C MET A 153 -8.75 25.64 -7.57
N LYS A 154 -8.10 26.76 -7.90
CA LYS A 154 -8.67 27.75 -8.84
C LYS A 154 -8.86 27.16 -10.22
N ARG A 155 -7.81 26.51 -10.76
CA ARG A 155 -7.85 25.85 -12.09
C ARG A 155 -8.81 24.67 -12.13
N MET A 156 -8.91 23.94 -11.02
CA MET A 156 -9.88 22.85 -10.87
C MET A 156 -11.32 23.37 -10.99
N ARG A 157 -11.65 24.52 -10.33
CA ARG A 157 -12.98 25.12 -10.43
C ARG A 157 -13.27 25.64 -11.84
N GLU A 158 -12.31 26.34 -12.46
CA GLU A 158 -12.43 26.80 -13.85
C GLU A 158 -12.74 25.64 -14.81
N LEU A 159 -12.07 24.50 -14.63
CA LEU A 159 -12.33 23.30 -15.45
C LEU A 159 -13.73 22.72 -15.21
N VAL A 160 -14.21 22.72 -13.97
CA VAL A 160 -15.58 22.23 -13.65
C VAL A 160 -16.64 23.16 -14.27
N GLU A 161 -16.39 24.46 -14.33
CA GLU A 161 -17.26 25.42 -15.02
C GLU A 161 -17.28 25.14 -16.55
N GLU A 162 -16.15 24.86 -17.17
CA GLU A 162 -16.07 24.43 -18.58
C GLU A 162 -16.85 23.13 -18.83
N MET A 163 -16.72 22.16 -17.93
CA MET A 163 -17.51 20.91 -17.96
C MET A 163 -19.00 21.17 -17.84
N HIS A 164 -19.40 22.10 -16.97
CA HIS A 164 -20.80 22.48 -16.80
C HIS A 164 -21.37 23.07 -18.08
N LEU A 165 -20.67 24.01 -18.73
CA LEU A 165 -21.06 24.60 -20.01
C LEU A 165 -21.17 23.54 -21.13
N SER A 166 -20.38 22.49 -21.06
CA SER A 166 -20.38 21.36 -21.99
C SER A 166 -21.38 20.26 -21.62
N ASN A 167 -22.08 20.40 -20.50
CA ASN A 167 -23.05 19.43 -19.94
C ASN A 167 -22.48 18.03 -19.70
N VAL A 168 -21.20 17.94 -19.25
CA VAL A 168 -20.47 16.68 -18.99
C VAL A 168 -20.15 16.46 -17.50
N VAL A 169 -20.66 17.32 -16.60
CA VAL A 169 -20.47 17.17 -15.16
C VAL A 169 -21.24 15.96 -14.65
N THR A 170 -20.56 15.07 -13.94
CA THR A 170 -21.14 13.88 -13.33
C THR A 170 -21.06 13.92 -11.80
N LEU A 171 -21.80 13.04 -11.12
CA LEU A 171 -21.69 12.90 -9.66
C LEU A 171 -20.27 12.45 -9.25
N SER A 172 -19.57 11.66 -10.09
CA SER A 172 -18.18 11.28 -9.91
C SER A 172 -17.25 12.50 -9.92
N THR A 173 -17.45 13.43 -10.85
CA THR A 173 -16.71 14.71 -10.91
C THR A 173 -16.85 15.49 -9.62
N ILE A 174 -18.10 15.69 -9.18
CA ILE A 174 -18.39 16.44 -7.94
C ILE A 174 -17.80 15.74 -6.71
N ALA A 175 -17.87 14.40 -6.64
CA ALA A 175 -17.26 13.64 -5.55
C ALA A 175 -15.74 13.84 -5.49
N LYS A 176 -15.05 13.91 -6.64
CA LYS A 176 -13.61 14.21 -6.70
C LYS A 176 -13.33 15.64 -6.26
N VAL A 177 -14.10 16.61 -6.72
CA VAL A 177 -13.98 18.03 -6.32
C VAL A 177 -14.14 18.17 -4.79
N MET A 178 -15.22 17.65 -4.22
CA MET A 178 -15.46 17.67 -2.77
C MET A 178 -14.29 17.04 -1.99
N ARG A 179 -13.82 15.87 -2.43
CA ARG A 179 -12.67 15.18 -1.81
C ARG A 179 -11.40 16.02 -1.85
N ARG A 180 -11.10 16.68 -2.96
CA ARG A 180 -9.89 17.50 -3.11
C ARG A 180 -9.97 18.79 -2.31
N LEU A 181 -11.13 19.43 -2.26
CA LEU A 181 -11.38 20.61 -1.42
C LEU A 181 -11.22 20.26 0.07
N ALA A 182 -11.85 19.20 0.53
CA ALA A 182 -11.75 18.77 1.92
C ALA A 182 -10.31 18.38 2.31
N GLY A 183 -9.59 17.64 1.44
CA GLY A 183 -8.18 17.28 1.64
C GLY A 183 -7.21 18.47 1.62
N ALA A 184 -7.60 19.60 1.00
CA ALA A 184 -6.88 20.87 1.10
C ALA A 184 -7.20 21.68 2.37
N GLY A 185 -8.14 21.20 3.19
CA GLY A 185 -8.64 21.90 4.38
C GLY A 185 -9.85 22.80 4.12
N GLU A 186 -10.28 22.93 2.87
CA GLU A 186 -11.41 23.75 2.42
C GLU A 186 -12.74 22.97 2.50
N TRP A 187 -13.02 22.35 3.65
CA TRP A 187 -14.19 21.48 3.81
C TRP A 187 -15.54 22.24 3.65
N GLU A 188 -15.59 23.52 4.02
CA GLU A 188 -16.76 24.38 3.84
C GLU A 188 -17.10 24.57 2.36
N HIS A 189 -16.08 24.69 1.51
CA HIS A 189 -16.28 24.72 0.07
C HIS A 189 -16.76 23.39 -0.49
N ALA A 190 -16.36 22.26 0.12
CA ALA A 190 -16.91 20.95 -0.26
C ALA A 190 -18.42 20.86 0.07
N VAL A 191 -18.86 21.37 1.21
CA VAL A 191 -20.29 21.47 1.56
C VAL A 191 -21.03 22.38 0.59
N LYS A 192 -20.47 23.55 0.30
CA LYS A 192 -21.05 24.50 -0.68
C LYS A 192 -21.20 23.84 -2.07
N THR A 193 -20.20 23.08 -2.51
CA THR A 193 -20.28 22.33 -3.78
C THR A 193 -21.42 21.31 -3.78
N PHE A 194 -21.68 20.64 -2.65
CA PHE A 194 -22.84 19.77 -2.48
C PHE A 194 -24.15 20.54 -2.54
N ASP A 195 -24.21 21.74 -1.93
CA ASP A 195 -25.42 22.56 -1.96
C ASP A 195 -25.74 23.06 -3.36
N GLU A 196 -24.74 23.29 -4.19
CA GLU A 196 -24.85 23.76 -5.57
C GLU A 196 -25.06 22.63 -6.59
N LEU A 197 -25.27 21.35 -6.17
CA LEU A 197 -25.51 20.23 -7.08
C LEU A 197 -26.62 20.49 -8.11
N GLY A 198 -27.69 21.19 -7.70
CA GLY A 198 -28.77 21.58 -8.59
C GLY A 198 -28.34 22.46 -9.75
N ASN A 199 -27.33 23.33 -9.56
CA ASN A 199 -26.80 24.19 -10.61
C ASN A 199 -26.15 23.36 -11.73
N PHE A 200 -25.59 22.18 -11.39
CA PHE A 200 -24.99 21.24 -12.33
C PHE A 200 -26.00 20.23 -12.94
N GLY A 201 -27.30 20.41 -12.67
CA GLY A 201 -28.34 19.47 -13.12
C GLY A 201 -28.36 18.15 -12.35
N LEU A 202 -27.67 18.06 -11.21
CA LEU A 202 -27.58 16.87 -10.38
C LEU A 202 -28.56 16.94 -9.20
N VAL A 203 -29.06 15.77 -8.78
CA VAL A 203 -30.07 15.68 -7.70
C VAL A 203 -29.40 15.37 -6.37
N LYS A 204 -29.82 16.09 -5.32
CA LYS A 204 -29.47 15.74 -3.93
C LYS A 204 -30.25 14.49 -3.52
N ASN A 205 -29.56 13.38 -3.38
CA ASN A 205 -30.09 12.07 -2.99
C ASN A 205 -29.19 11.41 -1.94
N THR A 206 -29.56 10.22 -1.48
CA THR A 206 -28.77 9.45 -0.50
C THR A 206 -27.34 9.18 -0.97
N GLU A 207 -27.13 8.97 -2.27
CA GLU A 207 -25.80 8.72 -2.82
C GLU A 207 -24.92 9.97 -2.73
N SER A 208 -25.40 11.12 -3.19
CA SER A 208 -24.66 12.38 -3.12
C SER A 208 -24.40 12.83 -1.68
N MET A 209 -25.37 12.63 -0.78
CA MET A 209 -25.17 12.85 0.66
C MET A 209 -24.06 11.96 1.23
N ASN A 210 -24.08 10.66 0.90
CA ASN A 210 -23.04 9.72 1.37
C ASN A 210 -21.64 10.09 0.87
N LEU A 211 -21.51 10.60 -0.35
CA LEU A 211 -20.23 11.09 -0.89
C LEU A 211 -19.68 12.27 -0.10
N LEU A 212 -20.52 13.23 0.29
CA LEU A 212 -20.13 14.36 1.14
C LEU A 212 -19.71 13.88 2.52
N LEU A 213 -20.56 13.06 3.18
CA LEU A 213 -20.31 12.55 4.53
C LEU A 213 -19.03 11.71 4.59
N ASP A 214 -18.82 10.80 3.62
CA ASP A 214 -17.60 10.01 3.51
C ASP A 214 -16.36 10.88 3.35
N THR A 215 -16.46 11.91 2.52
CA THR A 215 -15.37 12.87 2.32
C THR A 215 -15.00 13.58 3.63
N LEU A 216 -15.96 14.10 4.37
CA LEU A 216 -15.72 14.78 5.64
C LEU A 216 -15.17 13.82 6.71
N CYS A 217 -15.72 12.61 6.81
CA CYS A 217 -15.23 11.58 7.74
C CYS A 217 -13.80 11.15 7.44
N LYS A 218 -13.42 11.04 6.16
CA LYS A 218 -12.04 10.75 5.74
C LYS A 218 -11.04 11.83 6.13
N GLU A 219 -11.47 13.08 6.21
CA GLU A 219 -10.66 14.23 6.67
C GLU A 219 -10.77 14.48 8.18
N ASN A 220 -11.24 13.48 8.95
CA ASN A 220 -11.44 13.54 10.40
C ASN A 220 -12.45 14.64 10.87
N ARG A 221 -13.34 15.09 9.99
CA ARG A 221 -14.39 16.07 10.25
C ARG A 221 -15.73 15.40 10.56
N VAL A 222 -15.71 14.38 11.42
CA VAL A 222 -16.88 13.52 11.69
C VAL A 222 -18.00 14.30 12.40
N GLU A 223 -17.66 15.23 13.29
CA GLU A 223 -18.63 16.06 14.00
C GLU A 223 -19.37 17.01 13.05
N GLN A 224 -18.64 17.63 12.12
CA GLN A 224 -19.24 18.48 11.08
C GLN A 224 -20.12 17.65 10.14
N ALA A 225 -19.62 16.48 9.72
CA ALA A 225 -20.44 15.55 8.93
C ALA A 225 -21.74 15.17 9.66
N ARG A 226 -21.66 14.96 10.99
CA ARG A 226 -22.82 14.62 11.81
C ARG A 226 -23.83 15.77 11.89
N ALA A 227 -23.37 17.01 12.06
CA ALA A 227 -24.25 18.19 12.06
C ALA A 227 -25.01 18.31 10.74
N ILE A 228 -24.30 18.24 9.61
CA ILE A 228 -24.90 18.29 8.27
C ILE A 228 -25.89 17.14 8.03
N PHE A 229 -25.53 15.93 8.47
CA PHE A 229 -26.44 14.79 8.37
C PHE A 229 -27.75 15.02 9.13
N LEU A 230 -27.70 15.59 10.33
CA LEU A 230 -28.90 15.87 11.13
C LEU A 230 -29.83 16.88 10.44
N GLU A 231 -29.29 17.81 9.67
CA GLU A 231 -30.07 18.76 8.86
C GLU A 231 -30.68 18.06 7.61
N LEU A 232 -29.90 17.23 6.94
CA LEU A 232 -30.30 16.60 5.67
C LEU A 232 -31.25 15.41 5.84
N LYS A 233 -31.17 14.66 6.95
CA LYS A 233 -31.91 13.40 7.15
C LYS A 233 -33.42 13.54 7.12
N SER A 234 -33.97 14.75 7.31
CA SER A 234 -35.41 15.05 7.20
C SER A 234 -35.89 15.06 5.74
N HIS A 235 -34.99 15.33 4.80
CA HIS A 235 -35.28 15.44 3.36
C HIS A 235 -34.68 14.31 2.52
N ILE A 236 -33.58 13.76 2.98
CA ILE A 236 -32.84 12.68 2.28
C ILE A 236 -32.76 11.47 3.22
N PRO A 237 -33.48 10.38 2.94
CA PRO A 237 -33.48 9.20 3.80
C PRO A 237 -32.10 8.53 3.85
N PRO A 238 -31.56 8.25 5.05
CA PRO A 238 -30.31 7.52 5.19
C PRO A 238 -30.49 6.04 4.87
N ASN A 239 -29.40 5.39 4.52
CA ASN A 239 -29.35 3.95 4.31
C ASN A 239 -28.24 3.31 5.18
N ALA A 240 -28.11 1.99 5.12
CA ALA A 240 -27.07 1.26 5.88
C ALA A 240 -25.66 1.77 5.58
N HIS A 241 -25.39 2.23 4.36
CA HIS A 241 -24.10 2.80 3.97
C HIS A 241 -23.83 4.13 4.68
N THR A 242 -24.84 4.98 4.83
CA THR A 242 -24.74 6.26 5.59
C THR A 242 -24.22 6.03 7.02
N PHE A 243 -24.81 5.05 7.72
CA PHE A 243 -24.39 4.73 9.08
C PHE A 243 -22.99 4.11 9.13
N ASN A 244 -22.64 3.25 8.16
CA ASN A 244 -21.29 2.69 8.08
C ASN A 244 -20.21 3.74 7.86
N ILE A 245 -20.49 4.82 7.12
CA ILE A 245 -19.60 5.98 6.98
C ILE A 245 -19.29 6.58 8.36
N PHE A 246 -20.32 6.82 9.18
CA PHE A 246 -20.14 7.35 10.54
C PHE A 246 -19.40 6.38 11.46
N ILE A 247 -19.78 5.10 11.47
CA ILE A 247 -19.09 4.06 12.25
C ILE A 247 -17.59 4.07 11.92
N HIS A 248 -17.24 4.06 10.62
CA HIS A 248 -15.85 4.13 10.19
C HIS A 248 -15.18 5.45 10.60
N GLY A 249 -15.86 6.58 10.45
CA GLY A 249 -15.37 7.90 10.84
C GLY A 249 -15.06 7.99 12.34
N TRP A 250 -16.00 7.59 13.20
CA TRP A 250 -15.82 7.56 14.65
C TRP A 250 -14.68 6.63 15.08
N CYS A 251 -14.62 5.42 14.52
CA CYS A 251 -13.53 4.48 14.78
C CYS A 251 -12.16 5.03 14.35
N LYS A 252 -12.11 5.79 13.25
CA LYS A 252 -10.88 6.40 12.76
C LYS A 252 -10.31 7.46 13.74
N ILE A 253 -11.17 8.24 14.37
CA ILE A 253 -10.78 9.23 15.39
C ILE A 253 -10.81 8.67 16.82
N SER A 254 -10.87 7.32 16.94
CA SER A 254 -10.84 6.58 18.22
C SER A 254 -12.02 6.84 19.18
N ARG A 255 -13.14 7.40 18.68
CA ARG A 255 -14.37 7.59 19.46
C ARG A 255 -15.33 6.42 19.26
N VAL A 256 -14.97 5.28 19.84
CA VAL A 256 -15.67 4.00 19.60
C VAL A 256 -17.05 3.96 20.24
N ASP A 257 -17.26 4.68 21.33
CA ASP A 257 -18.58 4.77 22.00
C ASP A 257 -19.62 5.45 21.09
N GLU A 258 -19.22 6.46 20.32
CA GLU A 258 -20.07 7.11 19.30
C GLU A 258 -20.38 6.17 18.13
N ALA A 259 -19.41 5.31 17.77
CA ALA A 259 -19.65 4.29 16.75
C ALA A 259 -20.69 3.25 17.23
N LEU A 260 -20.63 2.82 18.50
CA LEU A 260 -21.64 1.94 19.10
C LEU A 260 -23.02 2.61 19.13
N TRP A 261 -23.08 3.87 19.55
CA TRP A 261 -24.32 4.62 19.53
C TRP A 261 -24.89 4.74 18.11
N THR A 262 -24.04 4.91 17.11
CA THR A 262 -24.43 4.92 15.69
C THR A 262 -25.05 3.58 15.25
N ILE A 263 -24.59 2.44 15.78
CA ILE A 263 -25.25 1.12 15.54
C ILE A 263 -26.67 1.11 16.12
N GLN A 264 -26.86 1.66 17.33
CA GLN A 264 -28.20 1.71 17.93
C GLN A 264 -29.14 2.64 17.14
N GLU A 265 -28.64 3.78 16.68
CA GLU A 265 -29.41 4.67 15.80
C GLU A 265 -29.76 3.99 14.47
N MET A 266 -28.82 3.27 13.89
CA MET A 266 -29.03 2.48 12.65
C MET A 266 -30.18 1.48 12.84
N LYS A 267 -30.19 0.74 13.96
CA LYS A 267 -31.27 -0.19 14.32
C LYS A 267 -32.61 0.55 14.48
N GLY A 268 -32.59 1.70 15.19
CA GLY A 268 -33.78 2.54 15.39
C GLY A 268 -34.39 3.10 14.11
N GLN A 269 -33.60 3.30 13.07
CA GLN A 269 -34.03 3.73 11.75
C GLN A 269 -34.42 2.55 10.81
N GLY A 270 -34.51 1.32 11.35
CA GLY A 270 -34.87 0.13 10.57
C GLY A 270 -33.76 -0.38 9.64
N CYS A 271 -32.56 0.18 9.70
CA CYS A 271 -31.42 -0.30 8.97
C CYS A 271 -30.71 -1.41 9.77
N ARG A 272 -30.57 -2.59 9.18
CA ARG A 272 -29.88 -3.72 9.85
C ARG A 272 -28.36 -3.54 9.78
N PRO A 273 -27.65 -3.60 10.92
CA PRO A 273 -26.18 -3.67 10.92
C PRO A 273 -25.71 -4.92 10.21
N CYS A 274 -24.60 -4.82 9.49
CA CYS A 274 -23.97 -5.92 8.76
C CYS A 274 -22.60 -6.27 9.37
N VAL A 275 -21.98 -7.31 8.84
CA VAL A 275 -20.64 -7.75 9.28
C VAL A 275 -19.63 -6.59 9.25
N ILE A 276 -19.71 -5.71 8.24
CA ILE A 276 -18.81 -4.55 8.10
C ILE A 276 -18.98 -3.57 9.27
N SER A 277 -20.24 -3.27 9.68
CA SER A 277 -20.54 -2.39 10.81
C SER A 277 -19.84 -2.86 12.09
N TYR A 278 -20.02 -4.13 12.43
CA TYR A 278 -19.43 -4.74 13.63
C TYR A 278 -17.91 -4.90 13.52
N SER A 279 -17.41 -5.42 12.40
CA SER A 279 -15.97 -5.66 12.21
C SER A 279 -15.14 -4.38 12.32
N THR A 280 -15.68 -3.24 11.88
CA THR A 280 -15.03 -1.93 12.01
C THR A 280 -14.85 -1.53 13.48
N ILE A 281 -15.86 -1.74 14.30
CA ILE A 281 -15.80 -1.45 15.75
C ILE A 281 -14.89 -2.44 16.47
N ILE A 282 -15.01 -3.75 16.16
CA ILE A 282 -14.13 -4.80 16.68
C ILE A 282 -12.67 -4.43 16.39
N GLN A 283 -12.34 -4.05 15.15
CA GLN A 283 -10.98 -3.63 14.80
C GLN A 283 -10.51 -2.42 15.62
N SER A 284 -11.41 -1.48 15.93
CA SER A 284 -11.08 -0.33 16.75
C SER A 284 -10.82 -0.70 18.21
N TYR A 285 -11.64 -1.57 18.81
CA TYR A 285 -11.39 -2.11 20.15
C TYR A 285 -10.13 -2.97 20.22
N CYS A 286 -9.84 -3.75 19.18
CA CYS A 286 -8.59 -4.48 19.05
C CYS A 286 -7.36 -3.55 19.07
N ARG A 287 -7.43 -2.39 18.39
CA ARG A 287 -6.34 -1.38 18.44
C ARG A 287 -6.15 -0.78 19.83
N GLN A 288 -7.22 -0.69 20.62
CA GLN A 288 -7.21 -0.20 21.99
C GLN A 288 -6.92 -1.31 23.03
N SER A 289 -6.68 -2.54 22.56
CA SER A 289 -6.49 -3.74 23.42
C SER A 289 -7.65 -3.97 24.40
N SER A 290 -8.87 -3.56 24.05
CA SER A 290 -10.08 -3.68 24.88
C SER A 290 -10.83 -4.98 24.54
N PHE A 291 -10.20 -6.13 24.77
CA PHE A 291 -10.69 -7.44 24.30
C PHE A 291 -12.01 -7.88 24.97
N GLN A 292 -12.27 -7.49 26.22
CA GLN A 292 -13.56 -7.76 26.85
C GLN A 292 -14.72 -7.19 26.01
N LYS A 293 -14.61 -5.93 25.57
CA LYS A 293 -15.63 -5.31 24.71
C LYS A 293 -15.73 -5.96 23.33
N VAL A 294 -14.63 -6.53 22.83
CA VAL A 294 -14.63 -7.32 21.58
C VAL A 294 -15.53 -8.55 21.73
N TYR A 295 -15.43 -9.27 22.83
CA TYR A 295 -16.24 -10.47 23.06
C TYR A 295 -17.72 -10.12 23.25
N GLU A 296 -18.04 -9.08 24.02
CA GLU A 296 -19.41 -8.58 24.17
C GLU A 296 -20.04 -8.22 22.81
N LEU A 297 -19.24 -7.60 21.93
CA LEU A 297 -19.69 -7.20 20.60
C LEU A 297 -19.85 -8.42 19.65
N LEU A 298 -19.03 -9.46 19.80
CA LEU A 298 -19.23 -10.73 19.08
C LEU A 298 -20.55 -11.40 19.49
N ASP A 299 -20.88 -11.38 20.77
CA ASP A 299 -22.13 -11.95 21.27
C ASP A 299 -23.35 -11.16 20.76
N ASP A 300 -23.29 -9.80 20.76
CA ASP A 300 -24.34 -8.96 20.16
C ASP A 300 -24.49 -9.24 18.65
N MET A 301 -23.38 -9.39 17.93
CA MET A 301 -23.36 -9.70 16.51
C MET A 301 -24.06 -11.04 16.21
N HIS A 302 -23.82 -12.07 17.04
CA HIS A 302 -24.52 -13.36 16.94
C HIS A 302 -26.01 -13.21 17.25
N ALA A 303 -26.37 -12.50 18.33
CA ALA A 303 -27.76 -12.28 18.73
C ALA A 303 -28.57 -11.52 17.67
N GLN A 304 -27.94 -10.66 16.88
CA GLN A 304 -28.56 -9.93 15.78
C GLN A 304 -28.66 -10.75 14.47
N GLY A 305 -28.27 -12.03 14.47
CA GLY A 305 -28.27 -12.87 13.29
C GLY A 305 -27.25 -12.47 12.22
N CYS A 306 -26.16 -11.81 12.63
CA CYS A 306 -25.05 -11.37 11.80
C CYS A 306 -23.76 -12.07 12.27
N PRO A 307 -23.55 -13.37 11.97
CA PRO A 307 -22.43 -14.12 12.51
C PRO A 307 -21.08 -13.55 12.05
N PRO A 308 -20.05 -13.54 12.93
CA PRO A 308 -18.70 -13.15 12.57
C PRO A 308 -18.16 -14.01 11.43
N ASN A 309 -17.36 -13.41 10.57
CA ASN A 309 -16.70 -14.10 9.46
C ASN A 309 -15.21 -14.38 9.78
N VAL A 310 -14.53 -15.07 8.85
CA VAL A 310 -13.10 -15.41 8.95
C VAL A 310 -12.26 -14.15 9.19
N VAL A 311 -12.55 -13.04 8.50
CA VAL A 311 -11.81 -11.78 8.63
C VAL A 311 -11.93 -11.21 10.06
N THR A 312 -13.12 -11.31 10.68
CA THR A 312 -13.33 -10.86 12.06
C THR A 312 -12.47 -11.66 13.03
N TYR A 313 -12.50 -13.00 12.96
CA TYR A 313 -11.68 -13.86 13.81
C TYR A 313 -10.18 -13.68 13.59
N THR A 314 -9.75 -13.55 12.32
CA THR A 314 -8.34 -13.27 11.97
C THR A 314 -7.85 -11.95 12.58
N THR A 315 -8.68 -10.91 12.52
CA THR A 315 -8.36 -9.59 13.10
C THR A 315 -8.20 -9.67 14.62
N ILE A 316 -9.10 -10.38 15.31
CA ILE A 316 -9.05 -10.56 16.76
C ILE A 316 -7.80 -11.36 17.15
N MET A 317 -7.57 -12.50 16.52
CA MET A 317 -6.40 -13.36 16.79
C MET A 317 -5.08 -12.61 16.61
N TYR A 318 -4.94 -11.90 15.48
CA TYR A 318 -3.73 -11.12 15.20
C TYR A 318 -3.53 -9.99 16.23
N SER A 319 -4.60 -9.34 16.66
CA SER A 319 -4.55 -8.24 17.63
C SER A 319 -4.19 -8.74 19.03
N LEU A 320 -4.75 -9.86 19.47
CA LEU A 320 -4.38 -10.54 20.72
C LEU A 320 -2.89 -10.94 20.70
N ALA A 321 -2.44 -11.56 19.62
CA ALA A 321 -1.03 -11.91 19.46
C ALA A 321 -0.11 -10.69 19.48
N LYS A 322 -0.54 -9.57 18.91
CA LYS A 322 0.20 -8.30 18.94
C LYS A 322 0.31 -7.71 20.33
N SER A 323 -0.73 -7.83 21.15
CA SER A 323 -0.75 -7.39 22.55
C SER A 323 -0.02 -8.35 23.50
N GLY A 324 0.38 -9.54 23.03
CA GLY A 324 1.05 -10.55 23.84
C GLY A 324 0.13 -11.57 24.51
N GLU A 325 -1.19 -11.46 24.28
CA GLU A 325 -2.21 -12.36 24.84
C GLU A 325 -2.30 -13.65 24.00
N PHE A 326 -1.22 -14.44 24.04
CA PHE A 326 -1.08 -15.60 23.15
C PHE A 326 -2.05 -16.73 23.48
N GLU A 327 -2.32 -16.99 24.77
CA GLU A 327 -3.25 -18.04 25.18
C GLU A 327 -4.67 -17.77 24.67
N GLU A 328 -5.13 -16.52 24.79
CA GLU A 328 -6.43 -16.11 24.23
C GLU A 328 -6.44 -16.15 22.70
N ALA A 329 -5.36 -15.70 22.07
CA ALA A 329 -5.23 -15.73 20.61
C ALA A 329 -5.36 -17.16 20.06
N LEU A 330 -4.79 -18.14 20.76
CA LEU A 330 -4.81 -19.56 20.38
C LEU A 330 -6.15 -20.26 20.69
N GLN A 331 -7.08 -19.62 21.40
CA GLN A 331 -8.47 -20.08 21.53
C GLN A 331 -9.37 -19.65 20.36
N ILE A 332 -8.96 -18.65 19.59
CA ILE A 332 -9.77 -18.12 18.48
C ILE A 332 -10.06 -19.18 17.40
N PRO A 333 -9.12 -20.06 16.99
CA PRO A 333 -9.41 -21.14 16.05
C PRO A 333 -10.58 -22.03 16.48
N GLU A 334 -10.66 -22.38 17.77
CA GLU A 334 -11.74 -23.21 18.31
C GLU A 334 -13.07 -22.45 18.34
N ARG A 335 -13.08 -21.19 18.77
CA ARG A 335 -14.27 -20.33 18.72
C ARG A 335 -14.81 -20.18 17.30
N MET A 336 -13.92 -19.99 16.34
CA MET A 336 -14.27 -19.87 14.92
C MET A 336 -14.88 -21.17 14.38
N ARG A 337 -14.30 -22.33 14.76
CA ARG A 337 -14.78 -23.65 14.37
C ARG A 337 -16.16 -23.94 14.99
N SER A 338 -16.35 -23.61 16.26
CA SER A 338 -17.63 -23.76 16.99
C SER A 338 -18.73 -22.89 16.38
N ALA A 339 -18.39 -21.73 15.82
CA ALA A 339 -19.31 -20.88 15.08
C ALA A 339 -19.59 -21.37 13.63
N GLY A 340 -19.05 -22.52 13.23
CA GLY A 340 -19.22 -23.06 11.87
C GLY A 340 -18.51 -22.29 10.77
N CYS A 341 -17.60 -21.38 11.13
CA CYS A 341 -16.85 -20.58 10.18
C CYS A 341 -15.63 -21.36 9.68
N LYS A 342 -15.49 -21.50 8.35
CA LYS A 342 -14.37 -22.23 7.74
C LYS A 342 -13.13 -21.35 7.63
N PRO A 343 -11.94 -21.83 8.05
CA PRO A 343 -10.69 -21.09 7.88
C PRO A 343 -10.29 -20.97 6.41
N ASP A 344 -9.59 -19.87 6.10
CA ASP A 344 -8.96 -19.65 4.80
C ASP A 344 -7.43 -19.55 4.94
N THR A 345 -6.73 -19.37 3.83
CA THR A 345 -5.26 -19.24 3.82
C THR A 345 -4.78 -18.05 4.66
N LEU A 346 -5.54 -16.93 4.70
CA LEU A 346 -5.18 -15.75 5.50
C LEU A 346 -5.26 -16.04 7.00
N PHE A 347 -6.29 -16.77 7.42
CA PHE A 347 -6.42 -17.20 8.81
C PHE A 347 -5.25 -18.07 9.24
N TYR A 348 -4.86 -19.07 8.43
CA TYR A 348 -3.72 -19.93 8.74
C TYR A 348 -2.39 -19.18 8.74
N ASN A 349 -2.20 -18.20 7.87
CA ASN A 349 -1.02 -17.33 7.91
C ASN A 349 -0.94 -16.56 9.25
N ALA A 350 -2.07 -16.03 9.72
CA ALA A 350 -2.15 -15.36 11.01
C ALA A 350 -1.93 -16.34 12.19
N LEU A 351 -2.44 -17.56 12.10
CA LEU A 351 -2.24 -18.61 13.12
C LEU A 351 -0.77 -19.02 13.20
N ILE A 352 -0.12 -19.30 12.08
CA ILE A 352 1.32 -19.61 12.01
C ILE A 352 2.15 -18.48 12.64
N HIS A 353 1.83 -17.24 12.28
CA HIS A 353 2.51 -16.06 12.85
C HIS A 353 2.29 -15.98 14.37
N THR A 354 1.08 -16.24 14.86
CA THR A 354 0.73 -16.23 16.29
C THR A 354 1.48 -17.33 17.05
N LEU A 355 1.48 -18.57 16.54
CA LEU A 355 2.22 -19.69 17.08
C LEU A 355 3.72 -19.42 17.13
N GLY A 356 4.26 -18.82 16.08
CA GLY A 356 5.67 -18.41 16.03
C GLY A 356 6.03 -17.40 17.11
N ARG A 357 5.18 -16.41 17.34
CA ARG A 357 5.38 -15.42 18.43
C ARG A 357 5.18 -16.04 19.84
N ALA A 358 4.29 -17.00 19.97
CA ALA A 358 4.06 -17.77 21.20
C ALA A 358 5.17 -18.80 21.48
N ASN A 359 6.21 -18.90 20.63
CA ASN A 359 7.27 -19.92 20.69
C ASN A 359 6.78 -21.38 20.55
N ARG A 360 5.60 -21.59 19.94
CA ARG A 360 5.00 -22.92 19.71
C ARG A 360 5.32 -23.40 18.29
N LEU A 361 6.62 -23.56 17.99
CA LEU A 361 7.12 -23.79 16.63
C LEU A 361 6.67 -25.12 16.03
N GLU A 362 6.56 -26.17 16.85
CA GLU A 362 6.17 -27.52 16.39
C GLU A 362 4.72 -27.55 15.94
N GLU A 363 3.87 -26.80 16.62
CA GLU A 363 2.47 -26.65 16.22
C GLU A 363 2.32 -25.84 14.94
N ALA A 364 3.14 -24.79 14.76
CA ALA A 364 3.14 -24.05 13.51
C ALA A 364 3.54 -24.93 12.32
N VAL A 365 4.51 -25.83 12.52
CA VAL A 365 4.90 -26.84 11.51
C VAL A 365 3.76 -27.82 11.26
N GLN A 366 3.10 -28.30 12.29
CA GLN A 366 1.95 -29.20 12.17
C GLN A 366 0.80 -28.54 11.39
N VAL A 367 0.52 -27.26 11.66
CA VAL A 367 -0.48 -26.48 10.91
C VAL A 367 -0.12 -26.43 9.44
N PHE A 368 1.14 -26.11 9.13
CA PHE A 368 1.62 -25.96 7.76
C PHE A 368 1.67 -27.30 6.99
N GLU A 369 2.25 -28.34 7.60
CA GLU A 369 2.51 -29.64 6.91
C GLU A 369 1.31 -30.59 6.94
N VAL A 370 0.42 -30.47 7.93
CA VAL A 370 -0.67 -31.44 8.15
C VAL A 370 -2.05 -30.81 8.04
N GLU A 371 -2.35 -29.74 8.80
CA GLU A 371 -3.71 -29.22 8.86
C GLU A 371 -4.15 -28.56 7.56
N MET A 372 -3.33 -27.66 7.00
CA MET A 372 -3.65 -26.96 5.75
C MET A 372 -3.88 -27.96 4.59
N PRO A 373 -2.98 -28.92 4.33
CA PRO A 373 -3.18 -29.91 3.27
C PRO A 373 -4.43 -30.79 3.49
N ASN A 374 -4.69 -31.23 4.72
CA ASN A 374 -5.86 -32.06 5.04
C ASN A 374 -7.19 -31.35 4.77
N LEU A 375 -7.21 -30.03 4.87
CA LEU A 375 -8.38 -29.19 4.55
C LEU A 375 -8.41 -28.73 3.10
N GLY A 376 -7.45 -29.14 2.29
CA GLY A 376 -7.32 -28.71 0.90
C GLY A 376 -6.93 -27.25 0.74
N ILE A 377 -6.35 -26.64 1.78
CA ILE A 377 -5.88 -25.25 1.73
C ILE A 377 -4.44 -25.23 1.26
N ILE A 378 -4.22 -24.66 0.08
CA ILE A 378 -2.89 -24.59 -0.52
C ILE A 378 -2.10 -23.42 0.08
N PRO A 379 -0.87 -23.68 0.64
CA PRO A 379 0.02 -22.62 1.08
C PRO A 379 0.37 -21.66 -0.06
N ASN A 380 0.32 -20.37 0.21
CA ASN A 380 0.71 -19.33 -0.73
C ASN A 380 2.07 -18.70 -0.34
N THR A 381 2.59 -17.79 -1.17
CA THR A 381 3.85 -17.07 -0.91
C THR A 381 3.89 -16.47 0.51
N SER A 382 2.78 -15.89 0.99
CA SER A 382 2.71 -15.32 2.35
C SER A 382 2.81 -16.40 3.44
N THR A 383 2.28 -17.62 3.21
CA THR A 383 2.40 -18.75 4.14
C THR A 383 3.85 -19.18 4.31
N TYR A 384 4.55 -19.40 3.19
CA TYR A 384 5.97 -19.73 3.19
C TYR A 384 6.81 -18.61 3.84
N ASN A 385 6.53 -17.35 3.52
CA ASN A 385 7.21 -16.20 4.12
C ASN A 385 7.01 -16.13 5.64
N SER A 386 5.82 -16.48 6.13
CA SER A 386 5.54 -16.55 7.57
C SER A 386 6.35 -17.65 8.26
N MET A 387 6.47 -18.83 7.65
CA MET A 387 7.29 -19.93 8.15
C MET A 387 8.78 -19.59 8.17
N ILE A 388 9.29 -19.01 7.08
CA ILE A 388 10.70 -18.54 6.97
C ILE A 388 10.99 -17.50 8.07
N ALA A 389 10.14 -16.49 8.21
CA ALA A 389 10.30 -15.45 9.22
C ALA A 389 10.27 -16.01 10.65
N MET A 390 9.37 -16.93 10.92
CA MET A 390 9.28 -17.64 12.21
C MET A 390 10.59 -18.37 12.54
N PHE A 391 11.10 -19.21 11.64
CA PHE A 391 12.34 -19.92 11.87
C PHE A 391 13.56 -18.99 12.00
N CYS A 392 13.60 -17.92 11.24
CA CYS A 392 14.63 -16.88 11.35
C CYS A 392 14.60 -16.18 12.71
N HIS A 393 13.41 -15.86 13.21
CA HIS A 393 13.22 -15.23 14.53
C HIS A 393 13.79 -16.11 15.65
N HIS A 394 13.60 -17.43 15.54
CA HIS A 394 14.05 -18.42 16.53
C HIS A 394 15.44 -19.02 16.23
N ALA A 395 16.28 -18.35 15.45
CA ALA A 395 17.64 -18.76 15.09
C ALA A 395 17.76 -20.14 14.41
N LYS A 396 16.66 -20.68 13.86
CA LYS A 396 16.63 -21.99 13.17
C LYS A 396 16.85 -21.81 11.66
N LEU A 397 17.94 -21.13 11.29
CA LEU A 397 18.27 -20.77 9.89
C LEU A 397 18.25 -21.96 8.92
N GLY A 398 18.74 -23.12 9.34
CA GLY A 398 18.72 -24.33 8.51
C GLY A 398 17.30 -24.74 8.11
N LYS A 399 16.34 -24.70 9.06
CA LYS A 399 14.93 -24.96 8.76
C LYS A 399 14.34 -23.90 7.84
N ALA A 400 14.67 -22.61 8.07
CA ALA A 400 14.20 -21.53 7.21
C ALA A 400 14.65 -21.69 5.74
N ILE A 401 15.89 -22.12 5.52
CA ILE A 401 16.41 -22.40 4.17
C ILE A 401 15.73 -23.62 3.54
N ASN A 402 15.44 -24.66 4.32
CA ASN A 402 14.72 -25.82 3.80
C ASN A 402 13.31 -25.42 3.31
N VAL A 403 12.60 -24.59 4.07
CA VAL A 403 11.29 -24.03 3.67
C VAL A 403 11.41 -23.16 2.42
N LEU A 404 12.46 -22.36 2.28
CA LEU A 404 12.72 -21.59 1.05
C LEU A 404 12.92 -22.51 -0.17
N LYS A 405 13.71 -23.59 -0.04
CA LYS A 405 13.92 -24.58 -1.11
C LYS A 405 12.64 -25.33 -1.46
N GLU A 406 11.81 -25.66 -0.49
CA GLU A 406 10.50 -26.24 -0.72
C GLU A 406 9.61 -25.29 -1.53
N MET A 407 9.61 -24.00 -1.19
CA MET A 407 8.90 -22.96 -1.95
C MET A 407 9.40 -22.84 -3.39
N GLU A 408 10.72 -22.90 -3.62
CA GLU A 408 11.32 -22.88 -4.96
C GLU A 408 10.83 -24.03 -5.84
N ASN A 409 10.61 -25.20 -5.24
CA ASN A 409 10.12 -26.39 -5.93
C ASN A 409 8.58 -26.44 -6.04
N SER A 410 7.87 -25.54 -5.38
CA SER A 410 6.41 -25.50 -5.44
C SER A 410 5.91 -25.06 -6.82
N PRO A 411 4.88 -25.73 -7.36
CA PRO A 411 4.25 -25.31 -8.62
C PRO A 411 3.32 -24.09 -8.44
N PHE A 412 2.93 -23.77 -7.20
CA PHE A 412 1.88 -22.77 -6.92
C PHE A 412 2.43 -21.39 -6.51
N CYS A 413 3.65 -21.34 -6.02
CA CYS A 413 4.25 -20.07 -5.57
C CYS A 413 5.77 -20.08 -5.80
N LYS A 414 6.34 -18.90 -5.96
CA LYS A 414 7.77 -18.69 -6.11
C LYS A 414 8.25 -17.69 -5.06
N PRO A 415 9.53 -17.79 -4.63
CA PRO A 415 10.13 -16.83 -3.73
C PRO A 415 10.09 -15.41 -4.29
N ASP A 416 9.89 -14.45 -3.42
CA ASP A 416 9.96 -13.02 -3.68
C ASP A 416 11.02 -12.35 -2.79
N ALA A 417 11.22 -11.04 -2.93
CA ALA A 417 12.16 -10.30 -2.09
C ALA A 417 11.83 -10.42 -0.59
N LEU A 418 10.54 -10.55 -0.24
CA LEU A 418 10.09 -10.72 1.16
C LEU A 418 10.47 -12.09 1.73
N SER A 419 10.62 -13.12 0.89
CA SER A 419 11.07 -14.45 1.30
C SER A 419 12.52 -14.42 1.80
N TYR A 420 13.37 -13.63 1.14
CA TYR A 420 14.80 -13.52 1.47
C TYR A 420 15.11 -12.52 2.59
N CYS A 421 14.31 -11.45 2.76
CA CYS A 421 14.54 -10.43 3.77
C CYS A 421 14.78 -10.95 5.21
N PRO A 422 13.97 -11.89 5.75
CA PRO A 422 14.21 -12.45 7.09
C PRO A 422 15.52 -13.23 7.19
N LEU A 423 15.88 -13.97 6.12
CA LEU A 423 17.13 -14.74 6.04
C LEU A 423 18.35 -13.81 6.03
N LEU A 424 18.33 -12.76 5.19
CA LEU A 424 19.40 -11.75 5.13
C LEU A 424 19.58 -11.05 6.48
N LYS A 425 18.49 -10.63 7.14
CA LYS A 425 18.53 -10.05 8.50
C LYS A 425 19.18 -11.00 9.50
N SER A 426 18.84 -12.28 9.43
CA SER A 426 19.35 -13.28 10.33
C SER A 426 20.84 -13.59 10.09
N CYS A 427 21.32 -13.53 8.83
CA CYS A 427 22.75 -13.66 8.52
C CYS A 427 23.56 -12.58 9.24
N PHE A 428 23.10 -11.33 9.21
CA PHE A 428 23.77 -10.23 9.92
C PHE A 428 23.66 -10.37 11.44
N LYS A 429 22.48 -10.73 11.96
CA LYS A 429 22.24 -10.88 13.39
C LYS A 429 23.11 -11.96 14.04
N TYR A 430 23.36 -13.06 13.33
CA TYR A 430 24.11 -14.20 13.85
C TYR A 430 25.54 -14.30 13.34
N GLY A 431 26.05 -13.26 12.65
CA GLY A 431 27.44 -13.17 12.18
C GLY A 431 27.79 -14.16 11.06
N LYS A 432 26.79 -14.76 10.38
CA LYS A 432 27.02 -15.72 9.30
C LYS A 432 27.05 -15.04 7.92
N THR A 433 27.82 -13.96 7.81
CA THR A 433 27.79 -13.08 6.64
C THR A 433 28.52 -13.66 5.42
N ASP A 434 29.57 -14.49 5.60
CA ASP A 434 30.45 -14.86 4.50
C ASP A 434 29.91 -16.00 3.63
N SER A 435 29.51 -17.11 4.23
CA SER A 435 29.05 -18.28 3.45
C SER A 435 27.56 -18.25 3.11
N TRP A 436 26.73 -17.77 4.04
CA TRP A 436 25.27 -17.81 3.87
C TRP A 436 24.74 -16.64 3.05
N LEU A 437 25.30 -15.44 3.29
CA LEU A 437 24.88 -14.24 2.55
C LEU A 437 25.15 -14.40 1.05
N CYS A 438 26.34 -14.92 0.68
CA CYS A 438 26.68 -15.18 -0.71
C CYS A 438 25.74 -16.19 -1.36
N GLY A 439 25.42 -17.28 -0.66
CA GLY A 439 24.48 -18.29 -1.16
C GLY A 439 23.09 -17.71 -1.41
N LEU A 440 22.55 -16.92 -0.47
CA LEU A 440 21.25 -16.28 -0.63
C LEU A 440 21.22 -15.25 -1.77
N LEU A 441 22.26 -14.45 -1.94
CA LEU A 441 22.35 -13.50 -3.06
C LEU A 441 22.51 -14.23 -4.42
N ASP A 442 23.24 -15.34 -4.45
CA ASP A 442 23.34 -16.20 -5.63
C ASP A 442 21.98 -16.80 -6.01
N ASP A 443 21.21 -17.26 -5.01
CA ASP A 443 19.89 -17.85 -5.24
C ASP A 443 18.89 -16.78 -5.69
N MET A 444 18.89 -15.59 -5.08
CA MET A 444 18.07 -14.44 -5.56
C MET A 444 18.37 -14.11 -7.03
N HIS A 445 19.67 -14.09 -7.40
CA HIS A 445 20.05 -13.83 -8.79
C HIS A 445 19.58 -14.93 -9.76
N LYS A 446 19.70 -16.21 -9.38
CA LYS A 446 19.20 -17.33 -10.19
C LYS A 446 17.67 -17.28 -10.38
N GLN A 447 16.94 -16.81 -9.36
CA GLN A 447 15.48 -16.66 -9.40
C GLN A 447 15.04 -15.34 -10.07
N HIS A 448 15.97 -14.54 -10.62
CA HIS A 448 15.70 -13.24 -11.23
C HIS A 448 14.97 -12.25 -10.29
N ILE A 449 15.22 -12.34 -8.99
CA ILE A 449 14.64 -11.43 -7.99
C ILE A 449 15.48 -10.16 -7.94
N SER A 450 14.88 -9.03 -8.33
CA SER A 450 15.50 -7.72 -8.23
C SER A 450 15.47 -7.20 -6.78
N LEU A 451 16.54 -6.55 -6.37
CA LEU A 451 16.61 -5.87 -5.08
C LEU A 451 15.83 -4.54 -5.17
N ASP A 452 14.94 -4.32 -4.21
CA ASP A 452 14.26 -3.03 -4.03
C ASP A 452 15.04 -2.10 -3.08
N ILE A 453 14.58 -0.85 -2.94
CA ILE A 453 15.18 0.14 -2.03
C ILE A 453 15.34 -0.41 -0.62
N SER A 454 14.37 -1.19 -0.13
CA SER A 454 14.37 -1.75 1.22
C SER A 454 15.44 -2.84 1.39
N SER A 455 15.59 -3.69 0.39
CA SER A 455 16.60 -4.75 0.35
C SER A 455 18.02 -4.19 0.24
N TYR A 456 18.26 -3.20 -0.63
CA TYR A 456 19.54 -2.49 -0.69
C TYR A 456 19.88 -1.81 0.63
N THR A 457 18.93 -1.08 1.23
CA THR A 457 19.12 -0.43 2.53
C THR A 457 19.50 -1.45 3.61
N LEU A 458 18.79 -2.59 3.67
CA LEU A 458 19.08 -3.66 4.62
C LEU A 458 20.49 -4.23 4.45
N LEU A 459 20.90 -4.52 3.22
CA LEU A 459 22.20 -5.08 2.88
C LEU A 459 23.32 -4.07 3.22
N ILE A 460 23.21 -2.82 2.80
CA ILE A 460 24.21 -1.78 3.06
C ILE A 460 24.36 -1.57 4.57
N HIS A 461 23.28 -1.38 5.32
CA HIS A 461 23.33 -1.20 6.77
C HIS A 461 23.89 -2.45 7.49
N GLY A 462 23.52 -3.64 7.04
CA GLY A 462 24.01 -4.90 7.59
C GLY A 462 25.51 -5.08 7.37
N LEU A 463 26.00 -4.76 6.18
CA LEU A 463 27.43 -4.85 5.83
C LEU A 463 28.27 -3.80 6.56
N CYS A 464 27.77 -2.57 6.71
CA CYS A 464 28.42 -1.55 7.53
C CYS A 464 28.61 -2.04 8.98
N ARG A 465 27.55 -2.55 9.61
CA ARG A 465 27.62 -3.12 10.97
C ARG A 465 28.54 -4.34 11.07
N ALA A 466 28.66 -5.12 10.00
CA ALA A 466 29.56 -6.26 9.91
C ALA A 466 31.00 -5.84 9.55
N ASN A 467 31.31 -4.52 9.55
CA ASN A 467 32.62 -3.95 9.23
C ASN A 467 33.12 -4.28 7.80
N LYS A 468 32.19 -4.50 6.85
CA LYS A 468 32.44 -4.84 5.43
C LYS A 468 32.10 -3.66 4.52
N CYS A 469 32.68 -2.52 4.78
CA CYS A 469 32.35 -1.24 4.14
C CYS A 469 32.60 -1.24 2.62
N GLU A 470 33.61 -1.98 2.14
CA GLU A 470 33.90 -2.14 0.71
C GLU A 470 32.71 -2.76 -0.03
N TRP A 471 32.10 -3.80 0.53
CA TRP A 471 30.95 -4.46 -0.08
C TRP A 471 29.69 -3.61 0.01
N ALA A 472 29.53 -2.88 1.12
CA ALA A 472 28.44 -1.91 1.25
C ALA A 472 28.52 -0.81 0.19
N TYR A 473 29.74 -0.33 -0.10
CA TYR A 473 29.98 0.67 -1.15
C TYR A 473 29.70 0.12 -2.55
N LEU A 474 30.12 -1.12 -2.86
CA LEU A 474 29.82 -1.75 -4.15
C LEU A 474 28.31 -1.92 -4.38
N LEU A 475 27.54 -2.28 -3.35
CA LEU A 475 26.07 -2.34 -3.44
C LEU A 475 25.43 -0.95 -3.60
N PHE A 476 26.01 0.07 -3.00
CA PHE A 476 25.56 1.44 -3.17
C PHE A 476 25.76 1.93 -4.63
N GLU A 477 26.93 1.65 -5.23
CA GLU A 477 27.19 1.96 -6.64
C GLU A 477 26.25 1.18 -7.58
N GLU A 478 25.95 -0.08 -7.26
CA GLU A 478 25.01 -0.89 -8.02
C GLU A 478 23.59 -0.33 -7.94
N MET A 479 23.15 0.09 -6.74
CA MET A 479 21.84 0.70 -6.52
C MET A 479 21.65 1.96 -7.38
N ILE A 480 22.67 2.82 -7.45
CA ILE A 480 22.67 4.02 -8.31
C ILE A 480 22.66 3.64 -9.78
N GLY A 481 23.46 2.65 -10.18
CA GLY A 481 23.54 2.17 -11.56
C GLY A 481 22.24 1.52 -12.08
N GLN A 482 21.33 1.17 -11.18
CA GLN A 482 19.97 0.69 -11.51
C GLN A 482 18.89 1.78 -11.40
N ASP A 483 19.28 3.06 -11.35
CA ASP A 483 18.39 4.22 -11.16
C ASP A 483 17.52 4.16 -9.88
N ILE A 484 17.97 3.40 -8.86
CA ILE A 484 17.31 3.33 -7.55
C ILE A 484 17.93 4.36 -6.62
N ALA A 485 17.20 5.43 -6.29
CA ALA A 485 17.71 6.50 -5.42
C ALA A 485 17.85 6.04 -3.96
N PRO A 486 19.07 6.04 -3.36
CA PRO A 486 19.28 5.71 -1.96
C PRO A 486 18.60 6.74 -1.04
N ARG A 487 18.21 6.30 0.16
CA ARG A 487 17.71 7.22 1.20
C ARG A 487 18.87 8.02 1.81
N TYR A 488 18.63 9.31 2.12
CA TYR A 488 19.61 10.18 2.76
C TYR A 488 20.30 9.54 3.98
N GLN A 489 19.52 8.88 4.86
CA GLN A 489 20.03 8.19 6.04
C GLN A 489 21.01 7.06 5.70
N THR A 490 20.77 6.32 4.61
CA THR A 490 21.66 5.25 4.13
C THR A 490 22.96 5.83 3.61
N CYS A 491 22.90 6.92 2.85
CA CYS A 491 24.09 7.63 2.37
C CYS A 491 24.95 8.15 3.54
N GLN A 492 24.31 8.75 4.54
CA GLN A 492 25.00 9.31 5.69
C GLN A 492 25.71 8.22 6.51
N LEU A 493 25.00 7.12 6.83
CA LEU A 493 25.59 6.00 7.57
C LEU A 493 26.77 5.39 6.81
N LEU A 494 26.63 5.15 5.51
CA LEU A 494 27.70 4.60 4.68
C LEU A 494 28.90 5.55 4.62
N LEU A 495 28.66 6.87 4.49
CA LEU A 495 29.72 7.89 4.47
C LEU A 495 30.53 7.90 5.78
N ASP A 496 29.84 7.84 6.92
CA ASP A 496 30.49 7.86 8.22
C ASP A 496 31.40 6.63 8.42
N GLU A 497 30.91 5.45 8.03
CA GLU A 497 31.68 4.19 8.10
C GLU A 497 32.88 4.17 7.12
N ILE A 498 32.70 4.67 5.89
CA ILE A 498 33.76 4.74 4.87
C ILE A 498 34.85 5.72 5.27
N LYS A 499 34.52 6.86 5.91
CA LYS A 499 35.50 7.81 6.46
C LYS A 499 36.35 7.18 7.57
N GLN A 500 35.74 6.38 8.45
CA GLN A 500 36.46 5.65 9.49
C GLN A 500 37.47 4.65 8.91
N LYS A 501 37.21 4.15 7.69
CA LYS A 501 38.07 3.19 6.98
C LYS A 501 39.10 3.86 6.06
N ASN A 502 39.17 5.20 6.02
CA ASN A 502 40.07 5.97 5.16
C ASN A 502 39.91 5.71 3.66
N MET A 503 38.69 5.35 3.22
CA MET A 503 38.34 5.15 1.80
C MET A 503 37.95 6.50 1.17
N TYR A 504 38.91 7.39 0.93
CA TYR A 504 38.69 8.79 0.56
C TYR A 504 37.95 8.94 -0.77
N ASP A 505 38.31 8.16 -1.79
CA ASP A 505 37.68 8.24 -3.12
C ASP A 505 36.17 7.88 -3.08
N ALA A 506 35.83 6.85 -2.29
CA ALA A 506 34.44 6.43 -2.08
C ALA A 506 33.65 7.49 -1.27
N ALA A 507 34.29 8.09 -0.27
CA ALA A 507 33.68 9.15 0.54
C ALA A 507 33.34 10.39 -0.31
N GLU A 508 34.25 10.83 -1.19
CA GLU A 508 34.03 11.97 -2.08
C GLU A 508 32.84 11.74 -3.05
N ARG A 509 32.73 10.54 -3.60
CA ARG A 509 31.60 10.17 -4.47
C ARG A 509 30.26 10.22 -3.74
N ILE A 510 30.19 9.67 -2.52
CA ILE A 510 28.97 9.71 -1.71
C ILE A 510 28.60 11.14 -1.31
N GLU A 511 29.59 11.96 -0.93
CA GLU A 511 29.37 13.38 -0.62
C GLU A 511 28.82 14.15 -1.83
N THR A 512 29.34 13.88 -3.01
CA THR A 512 28.87 14.48 -4.26
C THR A 512 27.43 14.10 -4.53
N PHE A 513 27.09 12.82 -4.35
CA PHE A 513 25.72 12.32 -4.51
C PHE A 513 24.76 12.96 -3.48
N ILE A 514 25.16 13.07 -2.21
CA ILE A 514 24.36 13.73 -1.16
C ILE A 514 24.11 15.22 -1.50
N LYS A 515 25.12 15.90 -2.05
CA LYS A 515 24.95 17.29 -2.51
C LYS A 515 23.91 17.39 -3.63
N GLN A 516 23.97 16.50 -4.62
CA GLN A 516 23.00 16.47 -5.71
C GLN A 516 21.56 16.22 -5.21
N MET A 517 21.37 15.32 -4.25
CA MET A 517 20.06 15.06 -3.62
C MET A 517 19.44 16.27 -2.89
N LYS A 518 20.26 17.23 -2.42
CA LYS A 518 19.76 18.43 -1.72
C LYS A 518 19.29 19.53 -2.70
N PHE A 519 19.67 19.43 -3.96
CA PHE A 519 19.35 20.41 -5.00
C PHE A 519 18.27 19.92 -5.99
N SER A 520 17.89 18.64 -5.93
CA SER A 520 16.74 18.05 -6.63
C SER A 520 15.53 17.95 -5.71
#